data_547e092c6d746dbb6262214045f237e4
#
_entry.id   547e092c6d746dbb6262214045f237e4
#
_cell.length_a   1.000
_cell.length_b   1.000
_cell.length_c   1.000
_cell.angle_alpha   90.00
_cell.angle_beta   90.00
_cell.angle_gamma   90.00
#
_symmetry.space_group_name_H-M   'P 1'
#
loop_
_entity.id
_entity.type
_entity.pdbx_description
1 polymer ?
#
loop_
_entity_poly.entity_id
_entity_poly.type
_entity_poly.pdbx_seq_one_letter_code
_entity_poly.pdbx_strand_id
1 'polypeptide(L)'
;EKCSAVDEALSLFYLYIQDTYSSKEVELICNELKAIARREDFMCNKFDSTKRTYTQVQDALSKINEKQSIRKSKGVYYTPNDVVRFILTNSIKASFGKLTVSNISDMSLDNILYRSFCCNKTVFDPTCGAGEYLLTALEMKINLLKNKTNITKNLVRKAVSTIYGNDVNVESIIITELRLLLLIIETCGVAYCTGLGNIMNRRFTSFDFIADEATFEDKYHIVVGNPPYVEDFKSG
;
A
#
# COMPACT_ATOMS: atom_id res chain seq x y z
N GLU A 1 -6.82 -6.43 -28.14
CA GLU A 1 -6.06 -6.94 -26.99
C GLU A 1 -6.70 -6.43 -25.70
N LYS A 2 -6.94 -7.32 -24.74
CA LYS A 2 -7.45 -6.93 -23.42
C LYS A 2 -6.33 -6.17 -22.69
N CYS A 3 -6.58 -4.92 -22.30
CA CYS A 3 -5.67 -4.15 -21.47
C CYS A 3 -5.42 -4.90 -20.15
N SER A 4 -4.18 -4.99 -19.69
CA SER A 4 -3.88 -5.61 -18.40
C SER A 4 -4.40 -4.73 -17.26
N ALA A 5 -4.64 -5.31 -16.09
CA ALA A 5 -5.05 -4.54 -14.90
C ALA A 5 -4.00 -3.48 -14.53
N VAL A 6 -2.72 -3.79 -14.74
CA VAL A 6 -1.63 -2.84 -14.52
C VAL A 6 -1.70 -1.67 -15.50
N ASP A 7 -1.99 -1.91 -16.79
CA ASP A 7 -2.12 -0.83 -17.78
C ASP A 7 -3.34 0.05 -17.49
N GLU A 8 -4.46 -0.55 -17.05
CA GLU A 8 -5.64 0.20 -16.61
C GLU A 8 -5.29 1.08 -15.40
N ALA A 9 -4.61 0.52 -14.41
CA ALA A 9 -4.20 1.23 -13.20
C ALA A 9 -3.22 2.39 -13.49
N LEU A 10 -2.20 2.14 -14.31
CA LEU A 10 -1.24 3.15 -14.73
C LEU A 10 -1.90 4.27 -15.51
N SER A 11 -2.80 3.95 -16.43
CA SER A 11 -3.55 4.94 -17.21
C SER A 11 -4.42 5.82 -16.32
N LEU A 12 -5.14 5.22 -15.37
CA LEU A 12 -5.96 5.92 -14.40
C LEU A 12 -5.12 6.87 -13.53
N PHE A 13 -3.99 6.39 -13.03
CA PHE A 13 -3.06 7.19 -12.22
C PHE A 13 -2.48 8.35 -13.04
N TYR A 14 -2.02 8.07 -14.25
CA TYR A 14 -1.43 9.07 -15.13
C TYR A 14 -2.39 10.19 -15.50
N LEU A 15 -3.64 9.86 -15.85
CA LEU A 15 -4.68 10.86 -16.13
C LEU A 15 -4.93 11.77 -14.91
N TYR A 16 -4.99 11.18 -13.72
CA TYR A 16 -5.15 11.95 -12.49
C TYR A 16 -4.01 12.94 -12.27
N ILE A 17 -2.76 12.51 -12.40
CA ILE A 17 -1.62 13.40 -12.16
C ILE A 17 -1.48 14.47 -13.22
N GLN A 18 -1.83 14.19 -14.48
CA GLN A 18 -1.86 15.20 -15.55
C GLN A 18 -2.89 16.32 -15.28
N ASP A 19 -4.02 15.96 -14.71
CA ASP A 19 -5.07 16.92 -14.38
C ASP A 19 -4.79 17.74 -13.11
N THR A 20 -3.88 17.24 -12.25
CA THR A 20 -3.70 17.76 -10.88
C THR A 20 -2.38 18.52 -10.71
N TYR A 21 -1.32 18.09 -11.39
CA TYR A 21 0.05 18.55 -11.15
C TYR A 21 0.66 19.21 -12.40
N SER A 22 1.70 20.02 -12.19
CA SER A 22 2.47 20.64 -13.27
C SER A 22 3.26 19.59 -14.07
N SER A 23 3.62 19.91 -15.32
CA SER A 23 4.37 19.01 -16.22
C SER A 23 5.67 18.49 -15.58
N LYS A 24 6.37 19.34 -14.82
CA LYS A 24 7.60 18.97 -14.11
C LYS A 24 7.35 17.97 -12.97
N GLU A 25 6.25 18.14 -12.24
CA GLU A 25 5.84 17.20 -11.19
C GLU A 25 5.38 15.87 -11.78
N VAL A 26 4.63 15.92 -12.88
CA VAL A 26 4.22 14.71 -13.63
C VAL A 26 5.45 13.91 -14.07
N GLU A 27 6.50 14.55 -14.59
CA GLU A 27 7.74 13.88 -14.98
C GLU A 27 8.40 13.15 -13.80
N LEU A 28 8.47 13.81 -12.63
CA LEU A 28 9.00 13.20 -11.40
C LEU A 28 8.17 11.97 -10.98
N ILE A 29 6.85 12.07 -11.02
CA ILE A 29 5.97 10.96 -10.67
C ILE A 29 6.10 9.81 -11.69
N CYS A 30 6.20 10.11 -12.99
CA CYS A 30 6.36 9.10 -14.03
C CYS A 30 7.61 8.23 -13.83
N ASN A 31 8.70 8.79 -13.31
CA ASN A 31 9.88 8.00 -12.98
C ASN A 31 9.60 6.95 -11.89
N GLU A 32 8.79 7.29 -10.91
CA GLU A 32 8.36 6.35 -9.87
C GLU A 32 7.37 5.31 -10.41
N LEU A 33 6.46 5.70 -11.30
CA LEU A 33 5.54 4.77 -11.96
C LEU A 33 6.29 3.72 -12.79
N LYS A 34 7.33 4.12 -13.52
CA LYS A 34 8.19 3.19 -14.28
C LYS A 34 8.89 2.21 -13.35
N ALA A 35 9.44 2.69 -12.25
CA ALA A 35 10.07 1.85 -11.23
C ALA A 35 9.09 0.83 -10.64
N ILE A 36 7.88 1.26 -10.25
CA ILE A 36 6.84 0.39 -9.70
C ILE A 36 6.37 -0.63 -10.74
N ALA A 37 6.11 -0.19 -11.97
CA ALA A 37 5.68 -1.07 -13.05
C ALA A 37 6.79 -2.02 -13.54
N ARG A 38 8.04 -1.79 -13.13
CA ARG A 38 9.23 -2.56 -13.55
C ARG A 38 9.41 -2.56 -15.07
N ARG A 39 9.14 -1.42 -15.72
CA ARG A 39 9.26 -1.23 -17.16
C ARG A 39 9.55 0.23 -17.52
N GLU A 40 10.24 0.43 -18.64
CA GLU A 40 10.66 1.76 -19.09
C GLU A 40 9.51 2.58 -19.69
N ASP A 41 8.56 1.91 -20.32
CA ASP A 41 7.42 2.53 -20.97
C ASP A 41 6.11 1.94 -20.47
N PHE A 42 5.09 2.79 -20.36
CA PHE A 42 3.71 2.37 -20.21
C PHE A 42 2.84 3.18 -21.18
N MET A 43 1.98 2.45 -21.89
CA MET A 43 1.02 3.10 -22.78
C MET A 43 -0.18 3.54 -21.97
N CYS A 44 -0.43 4.86 -21.96
CA CYS A 44 -1.70 5.37 -21.47
C CYS A 44 -2.75 5.21 -22.56
N ASN A 45 -3.55 4.18 -22.44
CA ASN A 45 -4.77 4.14 -23.22
C ASN A 45 -5.66 5.30 -22.73
N LYS A 46 -6.12 6.13 -23.63
CA LYS A 46 -7.08 7.21 -23.31
C LYS A 46 -8.41 6.59 -22.92
N PHE A 47 -8.51 6.12 -21.69
CA PHE A 47 -9.78 5.79 -21.07
C PHE A 47 -10.35 7.06 -20.47
N ASP A 48 -11.59 7.36 -20.82
CA ASP A 48 -12.46 8.30 -20.15
C ASP A 48 -11.81 9.57 -19.56
N SER A 49 -12.06 10.72 -20.17
CA SER A 49 -11.54 12.04 -19.77
C SER A 49 -12.21 12.61 -18.50
N THR A 50 -12.88 11.78 -17.70
CA THR A 50 -13.55 12.22 -16.48
C THR A 50 -12.53 12.60 -15.41
N LYS A 51 -12.55 13.85 -14.96
CA LYS A 51 -11.74 14.30 -13.82
C LYS A 51 -12.14 13.53 -12.57
N ARG A 52 -11.15 13.02 -11.85
CA ARG A 52 -11.35 12.26 -10.60
C ARG A 52 -10.65 12.94 -9.44
N THR A 53 -11.24 12.83 -8.26
CA THR A 53 -10.59 13.21 -7.01
C THR A 53 -9.63 12.10 -6.57
N TYR A 54 -8.71 12.43 -5.65
CA TYR A 54 -7.82 11.45 -5.00
C TYR A 54 -8.58 10.21 -4.48
N THR A 55 -9.67 10.43 -3.75
CA THR A 55 -10.47 9.32 -3.19
C THR A 55 -11.08 8.45 -4.28
N GLN A 56 -11.58 9.05 -5.36
CA GLN A 56 -12.13 8.29 -6.50
C GLN A 56 -11.06 7.48 -7.22
N VAL A 57 -9.83 7.98 -7.32
CA VAL A 57 -8.71 7.24 -7.92
C VAL A 57 -8.29 6.08 -7.02
N GLN A 58 -8.16 6.29 -5.71
CA GLN A 58 -7.86 5.22 -4.75
C GLN A 58 -8.91 4.09 -4.79
N ASP A 59 -10.19 4.46 -4.81
CA ASP A 59 -11.30 3.50 -4.91
C ASP A 59 -11.30 2.75 -6.25
N ALA A 60 -11.04 3.45 -7.35
CA ALA A 60 -10.98 2.82 -8.66
C ALA A 60 -9.78 1.85 -8.78
N LEU A 61 -8.60 2.22 -8.27
CA LEU A 61 -7.43 1.35 -8.23
C LEU A 61 -7.71 0.07 -7.42
N SER A 62 -8.35 0.19 -6.26
CA SER A 62 -8.77 -0.95 -5.46
C SER A 62 -9.68 -1.90 -6.25
N LYS A 63 -10.67 -1.35 -6.97
CA LYS A 63 -11.65 -2.11 -7.74
C LYS A 63 -11.10 -2.77 -9.01
N ILE A 64 -10.04 -2.24 -9.63
CA ILE A 64 -9.37 -2.89 -10.76
C ILE A 64 -8.92 -4.29 -10.35
N ASN A 65 -8.35 -4.39 -9.17
CA ASN A 65 -7.88 -5.66 -8.62
C ASN A 65 -9.04 -6.65 -8.31
N GLU A 66 -10.22 -6.14 -7.93
CA GLU A 66 -11.41 -6.97 -7.66
C GLU A 66 -12.09 -7.50 -8.91
N LYS A 67 -12.05 -6.74 -10.02
CA LYS A 67 -12.71 -7.11 -11.30
C LYS A 67 -12.08 -8.33 -11.98
N GLN A 68 -10.85 -8.67 -11.65
CA GLN A 68 -10.21 -9.90 -12.11
C GLN A 68 -10.80 -11.12 -11.35
N SER A 69 -12.00 -11.42 -11.68
CA SER A 69 -13.04 -12.21 -11.02
C SER A 69 -12.76 -13.69 -10.74
N ILE A 70 -11.53 -14.14 -10.82
CA ILE A 70 -11.11 -15.41 -10.21
C ILE A 70 -11.20 -15.29 -8.67
N ARG A 71 -11.20 -14.08 -8.12
CA ARG A 71 -11.25 -13.82 -6.67
C ARG A 71 -12.61 -14.13 -6.04
N LYS A 72 -13.71 -13.81 -6.69
CA LYS A 72 -15.06 -14.14 -6.15
C LYS A 72 -15.27 -15.63 -6.02
N SER A 73 -14.75 -16.43 -6.95
CA SER A 73 -14.79 -17.89 -6.87
C SER A 73 -13.79 -18.49 -5.87
N LYS A 74 -12.80 -17.71 -5.43
CA LYS A 74 -11.75 -18.12 -4.47
C LYS A 74 -11.94 -17.55 -3.05
N GLY A 75 -13.10 -16.98 -2.73
CA GLY A 75 -13.41 -16.51 -1.37
C GLY A 75 -12.61 -15.29 -0.91
N VAL A 76 -12.15 -14.44 -1.84
CA VAL A 76 -11.46 -13.18 -1.49
C VAL A 76 -12.49 -12.11 -1.19
N TYR A 77 -12.56 -11.67 0.06
CA TYR A 77 -13.48 -10.65 0.54
C TYR A 77 -12.74 -9.33 0.83
N TYR A 78 -13.41 -8.24 0.51
CA TYR A 78 -12.97 -6.89 0.91
C TYR A 78 -13.12 -6.73 2.43
N THR A 79 -12.08 -6.21 3.07
CA THR A 79 -12.13 -5.90 4.51
C THR A 79 -12.56 -4.44 4.71
N PRO A 80 -13.69 -4.17 5.40
CA PRO A 80 -14.12 -2.80 5.68
C PRO A 80 -13.06 -1.98 6.42
N ASN A 81 -12.98 -0.69 6.10
CA ASN A 81 -11.89 0.17 6.59
C ASN A 81 -11.91 0.34 8.13
N ASP A 82 -13.06 0.34 8.76
CA ASP A 82 -13.20 0.37 10.22
C ASP A 82 -12.64 -0.89 10.89
N VAL A 83 -12.85 -2.06 10.28
CA VAL A 83 -12.27 -3.34 10.73
C VAL A 83 -10.74 -3.32 10.55
N VAL A 84 -10.24 -2.84 9.39
CA VAL A 84 -8.80 -2.67 9.14
C VAL A 84 -8.17 -1.79 10.19
N ARG A 85 -8.75 -0.63 10.48
CA ARG A 85 -8.28 0.31 11.50
C ARG A 85 -8.31 -0.29 12.90
N PHE A 86 -9.36 -1.01 13.25
CA PHE A 86 -9.48 -1.68 14.54
C PHE A 86 -8.37 -2.74 14.73
N ILE A 87 -8.17 -3.60 13.74
CA ILE A 87 -7.14 -4.65 13.79
C ILE A 87 -5.75 -4.02 13.88
N LEU A 88 -5.42 -3.05 13.02
CA LEU A 88 -4.13 -2.36 13.05
C LEU A 88 -3.88 -1.66 14.38
N THR A 89 -4.85 -0.95 14.90
CA THR A 89 -4.73 -0.24 16.20
C THR A 89 -4.35 -1.21 17.32
N ASN A 90 -5.02 -2.35 17.41
CA ASN A 90 -4.74 -3.35 18.43
C ASN A 90 -3.40 -4.07 18.20
N SER A 91 -3.07 -4.38 16.95
CA SER A 91 -1.78 -4.99 16.60
C SER A 91 -0.61 -4.06 16.90
N ILE A 92 -0.74 -2.76 16.63
CA ILE A 92 0.26 -1.76 16.98
C ILE A 92 0.45 -1.69 18.49
N LYS A 93 -0.64 -1.59 19.27
CA LYS A 93 -0.57 -1.62 20.74
C LYS A 93 0.13 -2.86 21.26
N ALA A 94 -0.25 -4.03 20.75
CA ALA A 94 0.36 -5.30 21.14
C ALA A 94 1.87 -5.35 20.81
N SER A 95 2.31 -4.75 19.70
CA SER A 95 3.72 -4.72 19.30
C SER A 95 4.64 -3.96 20.26
N PHE A 96 4.09 -3.14 21.14
CA PHE A 96 4.81 -2.43 22.19
C PHE A 96 4.75 -3.13 23.56
N GLY A 97 4.12 -4.30 23.63
CA GLY A 97 4.02 -5.10 24.85
C GLY A 97 3.09 -4.49 25.91
N LYS A 98 3.58 -4.42 27.17
CA LYS A 98 2.78 -3.93 28.33
C LYS A 98 2.51 -2.40 28.31
N LEU A 99 2.90 -1.68 27.29
CA LEU A 99 2.61 -0.26 27.18
C LEU A 99 1.10 -0.08 27.00
N THR A 100 0.45 0.49 28.01
CA THR A 100 -0.94 0.90 27.97
C THR A 100 -1.09 2.19 27.18
N VAL A 101 -0.99 2.08 25.87
CA VAL A 101 -1.36 3.17 24.97
C VAL A 101 -2.85 3.06 24.75
N SER A 102 -3.64 3.94 25.33
CA SER A 102 -5.10 3.92 25.23
C SER A 102 -5.56 4.20 23.79
N ASN A 103 -4.81 5.03 23.07
CA ASN A 103 -5.06 5.37 21.68
C ASN A 103 -3.73 5.56 20.91
N ILE A 104 -3.72 5.35 19.59
CA ILE A 104 -2.53 5.63 18.76
C ILE A 104 -2.13 7.11 18.80
N SER A 105 -3.10 8.03 18.92
CA SER A 105 -2.82 9.44 19.14
C SER A 105 -2.02 9.70 20.41
N ASP A 106 -2.13 8.87 21.44
CA ASP A 106 -1.39 9.01 22.69
C ASP A 106 0.09 8.66 22.53
N MET A 107 0.45 7.83 21.55
CA MET A 107 1.85 7.58 21.16
C MET A 107 2.55 8.89 20.81
N SER A 108 1.80 9.89 20.40
CA SER A 108 2.31 11.18 20.06
C SER A 108 2.88 11.97 21.27
N LEU A 109 2.50 11.61 22.48
CA LEU A 109 3.03 12.24 23.70
C LEU A 109 4.43 11.75 24.04
N ASP A 110 4.80 10.53 23.59
CA ASP A 110 6.13 9.96 23.78
C ASP A 110 6.93 10.01 22.48
N ASN A 111 7.98 10.84 22.46
CA ASN A 111 8.85 11.03 21.29
C ASN A 111 9.56 9.75 20.84
N ILE A 112 9.77 8.80 21.71
CA ILE A 112 10.44 7.53 21.40
C ILE A 112 9.45 6.59 20.73
N LEU A 113 8.24 6.48 21.26
CA LEU A 113 7.20 5.55 20.78
C LEU A 113 6.75 5.89 19.36
N TYR A 114 6.43 7.16 19.07
CA TYR A 114 5.96 7.51 17.73
C TYR A 114 7.06 7.31 16.67
N ARG A 115 8.31 7.66 16.99
CA ARG A 115 9.44 7.43 16.07
C ARG A 115 9.68 5.95 15.85
N SER A 116 9.60 5.14 16.90
CA SER A 116 9.73 3.69 16.80
C SER A 116 8.63 3.11 15.90
N PHE A 117 7.37 3.50 16.09
CA PHE A 117 6.29 3.05 15.24
C PHE A 117 6.48 3.50 13.79
N CYS A 118 6.71 4.78 13.55
CA CYS A 118 6.76 5.33 12.20
C CYS A 118 7.98 4.85 11.39
N CYS A 119 9.13 4.66 12.02
CA CYS A 119 10.39 4.46 11.31
C CYS A 119 11.05 3.10 11.51
N ASN A 120 10.62 2.32 12.52
CA ASN A 120 11.28 1.05 12.86
C ASN A 120 10.32 -0.14 12.90
N LYS A 121 9.07 0.03 13.38
CA LYS A 121 8.12 -1.10 13.44
C LYS A 121 7.64 -1.47 12.04
N THR A 122 8.01 -2.67 11.59
CA THR A 122 7.61 -3.21 10.30
C THR A 122 6.18 -3.75 10.36
N VAL A 123 5.43 -3.50 9.29
CA VAL A 123 4.08 -4.05 9.07
C VAL A 123 4.13 -4.91 7.81
N PHE A 124 3.68 -6.13 7.91
CA PHE A 124 3.64 -7.10 6.82
C PHE A 124 2.24 -7.65 6.62
N ASP A 125 1.80 -7.68 5.35
CA ASP A 125 0.60 -8.37 4.91
C ASP A 125 0.99 -9.46 3.91
N PRO A 126 0.90 -10.76 4.28
CA PRO A 126 1.30 -11.87 3.43
C PRO A 126 0.37 -12.13 2.25
N THR A 127 -0.82 -11.54 2.23
CA THR A 127 -1.86 -11.69 1.21
C THR A 127 -2.51 -10.35 0.89
N CYS A 128 -1.65 -9.35 0.58
CA CYS A 128 -2.03 -7.93 0.65
C CYS A 128 -3.13 -7.50 -0.33
N GLY A 129 -3.36 -8.24 -1.40
CA GLY A 129 -4.40 -7.90 -2.36
C GLY A 129 -4.24 -6.49 -2.92
N ALA A 130 -5.24 -5.65 -2.73
CA ALA A 130 -5.23 -4.22 -3.09
C ALA A 130 -4.57 -3.32 -2.03
N GLY A 131 -4.05 -3.89 -0.94
CA GLY A 131 -3.22 -3.19 0.03
C GLY A 131 -3.95 -2.43 1.13
N GLU A 132 -5.17 -2.80 1.50
CA GLU A 132 -5.98 -2.05 2.48
C GLU A 132 -5.29 -1.89 3.83
N TYR A 133 -4.72 -2.98 4.38
CA TYR A 133 -3.96 -2.92 5.63
C TYR A 133 -2.70 -2.07 5.51
N LEU A 134 -1.97 -2.21 4.42
CA LEU A 134 -0.70 -1.52 4.19
C LEU A 134 -0.90 -0.02 3.94
N LEU A 135 -1.92 0.33 3.15
CA LEU A 135 -2.31 1.72 2.91
C LEU A 135 -2.70 2.42 4.21
N THR A 136 -3.55 1.78 5.01
CA THR A 136 -4.00 2.32 6.30
C THR A 136 -2.83 2.43 7.29
N ALA A 137 -1.94 1.44 7.36
CA ALA A 137 -0.76 1.48 8.22
C ALA A 137 0.18 2.63 7.83
N LEU A 138 0.43 2.83 6.54
CA LEU A 138 1.27 3.94 6.05
C LEU A 138 0.60 5.30 6.33
N GLU A 139 -0.71 5.42 6.10
CA GLU A 139 -1.47 6.63 6.43
C GLU A 139 -1.33 7.01 7.91
N MET A 140 -1.49 6.03 8.81
CA MET A 140 -1.33 6.24 10.26
C MET A 140 0.08 6.74 10.61
N LYS A 141 1.11 6.14 10.01
CA LYS A 141 2.51 6.55 10.22
C LYS A 141 2.76 7.98 9.73
N ILE A 142 2.32 8.31 8.52
CA ILE A 142 2.52 9.64 7.93
C ILE A 142 1.77 10.71 8.70
N ASN A 143 0.51 10.46 9.08
CA ASN A 143 -0.26 11.40 9.87
C ASN A 143 0.39 11.68 11.23
N LEU A 144 0.90 10.64 11.89
CA LEU A 144 1.59 10.79 13.16
C LEU A 144 2.89 11.58 13.01
N LEU A 145 3.68 11.35 11.96
CA LEU A 145 4.88 12.14 11.65
C LEU A 145 4.54 13.61 11.39
N LYS A 146 3.50 13.88 10.59
CA LYS A 146 3.06 15.26 10.27
C LYS A 146 2.61 16.02 11.51
N ASN A 147 1.95 15.36 12.44
CA ASN A 147 1.44 15.98 13.66
C ASN A 147 2.56 16.29 14.68
N LYS A 148 3.71 15.62 14.57
CA LYS A 148 4.77 15.64 15.57
C LYS A 148 6.06 16.33 15.17
N THR A 149 6.32 16.45 13.87
CA THR A 149 7.58 16.99 13.39
C THR A 149 7.42 17.64 12.02
N ASN A 150 8.39 18.50 11.68
CA ASN A 150 8.55 18.90 10.29
C ASN A 150 8.94 17.65 9.47
N ILE A 151 8.00 17.17 8.68
CA ILE A 151 8.22 15.95 7.87
C ILE A 151 9.35 16.19 6.86
N THR A 152 10.24 15.22 6.72
CA THR A 152 11.34 15.26 5.76
C THR A 152 11.27 14.07 4.81
N LYS A 153 11.90 14.17 3.63
CA LYS A 153 12.01 13.07 2.68
C LYS A 153 12.57 11.79 3.33
N ASN A 154 13.55 11.95 4.23
CA ASN A 154 14.16 10.81 4.92
C ASN A 154 13.16 10.12 5.87
N LEU A 155 12.35 10.87 6.59
CA LEU A 155 11.30 10.31 7.46
C LEU A 155 10.24 9.56 6.65
N VAL A 156 9.79 10.12 5.51
CA VAL A 156 8.85 9.46 4.61
C VAL A 156 9.45 8.16 4.06
N ARG A 157 10.69 8.19 3.57
CA ARG A 157 11.39 6.99 3.09
C ARG A 157 11.51 5.92 4.16
N LYS A 158 11.85 6.29 5.40
CA LYS A 158 11.90 5.37 6.54
C LYS A 158 10.53 4.75 6.81
N ALA A 159 9.46 5.57 6.84
CA ALA A 159 8.10 5.05 7.04
C ALA A 159 7.70 4.07 5.95
N VAL A 160 7.90 4.42 4.67
CA VAL A 160 7.61 3.51 3.53
C VAL A 160 8.45 2.24 3.61
N SER A 161 9.73 2.32 3.99
CA SER A 161 10.62 1.15 4.09
C SER A 161 10.21 0.14 5.17
N THR A 162 9.28 0.49 6.06
CA THR A 162 8.71 -0.42 7.07
C THR A 162 7.43 -1.12 6.62
N ILE A 163 6.96 -0.87 5.41
CA ILE A 163 5.76 -1.48 4.84
C ILE A 163 6.16 -2.62 3.92
N TYR A 164 5.67 -3.81 4.20
CA TYR A 164 5.97 -5.04 3.46
C TYR A 164 4.68 -5.71 3.02
N GLY A 165 4.68 -6.24 1.82
CA GLY A 165 3.54 -6.96 1.29
C GLY A 165 3.94 -8.15 0.44
N ASN A 166 3.07 -9.16 0.41
CA ASN A 166 3.15 -10.28 -0.51
C ASN A 166 1.77 -10.56 -1.10
N ASP A 167 1.73 -10.99 -2.32
CA ASP A 167 0.51 -11.56 -2.94
C ASP A 167 0.93 -12.50 -4.07
N VAL A 168 0.21 -13.58 -4.27
CA VAL A 168 0.45 -14.52 -5.38
C VAL A 168 0.28 -13.82 -6.75
N ASN A 169 -0.51 -12.76 -6.80
CA ASN A 169 -0.77 -12.00 -8.02
C ASN A 169 0.14 -10.75 -8.07
N VAL A 170 1.11 -10.75 -8.98
CA VAL A 170 2.02 -9.63 -9.25
C VAL A 170 1.27 -8.32 -9.56
N GLU A 171 0.14 -8.39 -10.28
CA GLU A 171 -0.65 -7.19 -10.61
C GLU A 171 -1.23 -6.54 -9.35
N SER A 172 -1.64 -7.36 -8.36
CA SER A 172 -2.09 -6.87 -7.05
C SER A 172 -1.00 -6.09 -6.33
N ILE A 173 0.23 -6.58 -6.38
CA ILE A 173 1.38 -5.92 -5.77
C ILE A 173 1.62 -4.57 -6.43
N ILE A 174 1.67 -4.51 -7.75
CA ILE A 174 1.88 -3.25 -8.48
C ILE A 174 0.77 -2.24 -8.15
N ILE A 175 -0.48 -2.67 -8.12
CA ILE A 175 -1.61 -1.80 -7.74
C ILE A 175 -1.47 -1.30 -6.30
N THR A 176 -1.05 -2.16 -5.37
CA THR A 176 -0.78 -1.75 -3.99
C THR A 176 0.34 -0.71 -3.90
N GLU A 177 1.45 -0.93 -4.59
CA GLU A 177 2.57 0.02 -4.67
C GLU A 177 2.12 1.37 -5.26
N LEU A 178 1.29 1.37 -6.32
CA LEU A 178 0.70 2.58 -6.90
C LEU A 178 -0.17 3.32 -5.88
N ARG A 179 -1.01 2.62 -5.13
CA ARG A 179 -1.87 3.22 -4.11
C ARG A 179 -1.06 3.85 -2.96
N LEU A 180 0.03 3.21 -2.54
CA LEU A 180 0.93 3.75 -1.53
C LEU A 180 1.67 4.99 -2.04
N LEU A 181 2.13 4.98 -3.30
CA LEU A 181 2.74 6.15 -3.93
C LEU A 181 1.77 7.33 -3.99
N LEU A 182 0.53 7.07 -4.43
CA LEU A 182 -0.51 8.09 -4.51
C LEU A 182 -0.83 8.70 -3.13
N LEU A 183 -0.87 7.89 -2.08
CA LEU A 183 -1.03 8.37 -0.70
C LEU A 183 0.08 9.36 -0.31
N ILE A 184 1.34 9.05 -0.60
CA ILE A 184 2.46 9.94 -0.26
C ILE A 184 2.40 11.25 -1.05
N ILE A 185 2.10 11.18 -2.35
CA ILE A 185 1.97 12.36 -3.20
C ILE A 185 0.89 13.29 -2.66
N GLU A 186 -0.28 12.75 -2.33
CA GLU A 186 -1.41 13.53 -1.83
C GLU A 186 -1.16 14.10 -0.44
N THR A 187 -0.59 13.33 0.48
CA THR A 187 -0.46 13.72 1.88
C THR A 187 0.80 14.54 2.17
N CYS A 188 1.89 14.31 1.43
CA CYS A 188 3.20 14.94 1.66
C CYS A 188 3.61 15.87 0.54
N GLY A 189 3.12 15.64 -0.69
CA GLY A 189 3.50 16.37 -1.90
C GLY A 189 4.45 15.60 -2.80
N VAL A 190 4.50 16.01 -4.08
CA VAL A 190 5.27 15.33 -5.14
C VAL A 190 6.76 15.22 -4.82
N ALA A 191 7.34 16.26 -4.19
CA ALA A 191 8.76 16.26 -3.85
C ALA A 191 9.18 15.08 -2.94
N TYR A 192 8.25 14.45 -2.23
CA TYR A 192 8.51 13.35 -1.31
C TYR A 192 8.48 11.97 -1.98
N CYS A 193 7.98 11.86 -3.22
CA CYS A 193 7.84 10.57 -3.90
C CYS A 193 9.16 10.00 -4.44
N THR A 194 10.17 10.84 -4.64
CA THR A 194 11.43 10.47 -5.33
C THR A 194 12.14 9.27 -4.68
N GLY A 195 12.32 8.20 -5.44
CA GLY A 195 13.01 6.96 -5.03
C GLY A 195 12.13 5.99 -4.23
N LEU A 196 10.83 6.28 -4.05
CA LEU A 196 9.93 5.39 -3.33
C LEU A 196 9.62 4.12 -4.10
N GLY A 197 9.51 4.17 -5.43
CA GLY A 197 9.29 2.99 -6.27
C GLY A 197 10.36 1.93 -6.04
N ASN A 198 11.63 2.31 -6.01
CA ASN A 198 12.74 1.40 -5.73
C ASN A 198 12.74 0.87 -4.29
N ILE A 199 12.25 1.65 -3.31
CA ILE A 199 12.11 1.18 -1.92
C ILE A 199 11.02 0.12 -1.88
N MET A 200 9.85 0.39 -2.45
CA MET A 200 8.72 -0.54 -2.46
C MET A 200 9.05 -1.84 -3.17
N ASN A 201 9.70 -1.79 -4.34
CA ASN A 201 10.13 -3.00 -5.08
C ASN A 201 10.98 -3.99 -4.25
N ARG A 202 11.66 -3.51 -3.20
CA ARG A 202 12.46 -4.35 -2.28
C ARG A 202 11.63 -4.85 -1.10
N ARG A 203 10.42 -4.38 -0.91
CA ARG A 203 9.55 -4.67 0.23
C ARG A 203 8.34 -5.51 -0.16
N PHE A 204 8.09 -5.61 -1.46
CA PHE A 204 6.97 -6.37 -2.00
C PHE A 204 7.47 -7.57 -2.77
N THR A 205 6.85 -8.72 -2.49
CA THR A 205 7.19 -10.01 -3.09
C THR A 205 5.96 -10.66 -3.70
N SER A 206 6.18 -11.60 -4.62
CA SER A 206 5.09 -12.38 -5.21
C SER A 206 5.43 -13.86 -5.19
N PHE A 207 4.83 -14.57 -4.26
CA PHE A 207 4.90 -16.04 -4.16
C PHE A 207 3.68 -16.56 -3.40
N ASP A 208 3.40 -17.85 -3.54
CA ASP A 208 2.34 -18.51 -2.78
C ASP A 208 2.79 -18.74 -1.33
N PHE A 209 2.27 -17.91 -0.43
CA PHE A 209 2.63 -17.94 0.99
C PHE A 209 2.28 -19.26 1.69
N ILE A 210 1.30 -20.00 1.16
CA ILE A 210 0.82 -21.25 1.77
C ILE A 210 1.51 -22.47 1.16
N ALA A 211 1.71 -22.47 -0.16
CA ALA A 211 2.25 -23.61 -0.90
C ALA A 211 3.79 -23.62 -0.97
N ASP A 212 4.40 -22.45 -1.00
CA ASP A 212 5.85 -22.35 -1.05
C ASP A 212 6.43 -22.49 0.36
N GLU A 213 7.37 -23.43 0.54
CA GLU A 213 8.15 -23.55 1.79
C GLU A 213 9.09 -22.36 2.00
N ALA A 214 8.67 -21.18 1.63
CA ALA A 214 9.45 -19.97 1.78
C ALA A 214 9.66 -19.69 3.26
N THR A 215 10.85 -19.90 3.73
CA THR A 215 11.29 -19.47 5.05
C THR A 215 11.39 -17.95 5.03
N PHE A 216 10.45 -17.26 5.68
CA PHE A 216 10.62 -15.85 5.97
C PHE A 216 11.75 -15.71 7.00
N GLU A 217 12.94 -15.36 6.54
CA GLU A 217 14.05 -15.03 7.42
C GLU A 217 13.80 -13.70 8.16
N ASP A 218 12.96 -12.83 7.59
CA ASP A 218 12.64 -11.55 8.16
C ASP A 218 11.60 -11.67 9.29
N LYS A 219 11.93 -11.11 10.44
CA LYS A 219 11.03 -11.00 11.58
C LYS A 219 10.28 -9.66 11.50
N TYR A 220 8.99 -9.72 11.22
CA TYR A 220 8.13 -8.55 11.21
C TYR A 220 7.57 -8.26 12.60
N HIS A 221 7.41 -6.97 12.93
CA HIS A 221 6.86 -6.57 14.22
C HIS A 221 5.33 -6.71 14.28
N ILE A 222 4.67 -6.50 13.15
CA ILE A 222 3.23 -6.55 13.00
C ILE A 222 2.94 -7.33 11.73
N VAL A 223 2.19 -8.42 11.85
CA VAL A 223 1.69 -9.21 10.71
C VAL A 223 0.18 -9.12 10.73
N VAL A 224 -0.40 -8.67 9.64
CA VAL A 224 -1.85 -8.49 9.47
C VAL A 224 -2.26 -8.91 8.07
N GLY A 225 -3.48 -9.37 7.89
CA GLY A 225 -3.98 -9.74 6.58
C GLY A 225 -5.35 -10.38 6.67
N ASN A 226 -5.98 -10.53 5.52
CA ASN A 226 -7.21 -11.28 5.33
C ASN A 226 -6.99 -12.32 4.22
N PRO A 227 -6.43 -13.50 4.54
CA PRO A 227 -6.15 -14.53 3.55
C PRO A 227 -7.43 -15.04 2.89
N PRO A 228 -7.37 -15.53 1.65
CA PRO A 228 -8.52 -16.12 0.97
C PRO A 228 -8.99 -17.36 1.73
N TYR A 229 -10.30 -17.45 1.94
CA TYR A 229 -10.93 -18.66 2.51
C TYR A 229 -11.20 -19.63 1.36
N VAL A 230 -10.49 -20.76 1.32
CA VAL A 230 -10.81 -21.90 0.46
C VAL A 230 -11.62 -22.88 1.28
N GLU A 231 -12.92 -22.96 1.04
CA GLU A 231 -13.71 -24.10 1.50
C GLU A 231 -13.37 -25.28 0.58
N ASP A 232 -12.53 -26.16 1.03
CA ASP A 232 -12.43 -27.52 0.47
C ASP A 232 -13.69 -28.27 0.83
N PHE A 233 -14.74 -28.12 0.03
CA PHE A 233 -15.82 -29.09 0.00
C PHE A 233 -15.23 -30.38 -0.60
N LYS A 234 -14.63 -31.19 0.23
CA LYS A 234 -14.49 -32.61 -0.09
C LYS A 234 -15.91 -33.16 -0.07
N SER A 235 -16.51 -33.21 -1.27
CA SER A 235 -17.67 -34.07 -1.51
C SER A 235 -17.26 -35.49 -1.15
N GLY A 236 -17.80 -36.00 -0.04
CA GLY A 236 -17.77 -37.40 0.31
C GLY A 236 -18.60 -38.24 -0.66
#